data_4db0e7f42c3b59ca9aa704cb31b83d9c
#
_entry.id   4db0e7f42c3b59ca9aa704cb31b83d9c
#
_cell.length_a   1.000
_cell.length_b   1.000
_cell.length_c   1.000
_cell.angle_alpha   90.00
_cell.angle_beta   90.00
_cell.angle_gamma   90.00
#
_symmetry.space_group_name_H-M   'P 1'
#
loop_
_entity.id
_entity.type
_entity.pdbx_description
1 polymer ?
#
loop_
_entity_poly.entity_id
_entity_poly.type
_entity_poly.pdbx_seq_one_letter_code
_entity_poly.pdbx_strand_id
1 'polypeptide(L)'
;PAGICTNKEKIIYCIGESHTLSSHELRFTNLEEIYYCKSQLIMGCKQWHLGNDIKNRYKLKFEEIFYQIPKSSLVLLSVGEIDCRIDEGIMRVIDNSPKVKLNELILKTVTNYINYVIKLNRELNHIIIIQGVPCPNINFKNHNLARIRQLSEVIKIFNRNLREVSKKKKL
;
A
#
# COMPACT_ATOMS: atom_id res chain seq x y z
N PRO A 1 21.57 -39.72 -13.05
CA PRO A 1 20.42 -39.26 -12.27
C PRO A 1 20.46 -37.74 -12.22
N ALA A 2 19.58 -37.10 -12.99
CA ALA A 2 19.42 -35.65 -12.97
C ALA A 2 18.93 -35.27 -11.57
N GLY A 3 19.74 -34.49 -10.84
CA GLY A 3 19.35 -33.94 -9.55
C GLY A 3 18.10 -33.13 -9.72
N ILE A 4 17.02 -33.49 -9.02
CA ILE A 4 15.80 -32.66 -8.88
C ILE A 4 16.23 -31.40 -8.14
N CYS A 5 16.45 -30.33 -8.89
CA CYS A 5 16.67 -29.03 -8.32
C CYS A 5 15.33 -28.62 -7.65
N THR A 6 15.18 -28.87 -6.35
CA THR A 6 14.04 -28.41 -5.58
C THR A 6 14.17 -26.89 -5.43
N ASN A 7 13.66 -26.16 -6.41
CA ASN A 7 13.59 -24.70 -6.31
C ASN A 7 12.78 -24.37 -5.06
N LYS A 8 13.47 -23.88 -4.03
CA LYS A 8 12.85 -23.50 -2.77
C LYS A 8 11.90 -22.34 -3.02
N GLU A 9 10.62 -22.52 -2.69
CA GLU A 9 9.57 -21.51 -2.84
C GLU A 9 9.92 -20.26 -2.02
N LYS A 10 9.89 -19.09 -2.66
CA LYS A 10 10.13 -17.80 -2.02
C LYS A 10 8.80 -17.20 -1.56
N ILE A 11 8.71 -16.80 -0.31
CA ILE A 11 7.48 -16.21 0.25
C ILE A 11 7.49 -14.70 0.06
N ILE A 12 6.39 -14.16 -0.48
CA ILE A 12 6.07 -12.74 -0.50
C ILE A 12 5.00 -12.51 0.57
N TYR A 13 5.34 -11.76 1.62
CA TYR A 13 4.39 -11.37 2.64
C TYR A 13 3.63 -10.12 2.19
N CYS A 14 2.32 -10.25 1.94
CA CYS A 14 1.48 -9.16 1.47
C CYS A 14 0.71 -8.57 2.67
N ILE A 15 0.93 -7.30 2.99
CA ILE A 15 0.24 -6.60 4.09
C ILE A 15 -0.58 -5.46 3.52
N GLY A 16 -1.83 -5.34 3.91
CA GLY A 16 -2.63 -4.23 3.43
C GLY A 16 -4.11 -4.30 3.80
N GLU A 17 -4.88 -3.46 3.15
CA GLU A 17 -6.34 -3.45 3.22
C GLU A 17 -6.93 -4.56 2.32
N SER A 18 -8.24 -4.51 2.01
CA SER A 18 -8.94 -5.59 1.30
C SER A 18 -8.30 -6.03 -0.03
N HIS A 19 -7.61 -5.12 -0.74
CA HIS A 19 -6.94 -5.44 -2.00
C HIS A 19 -5.75 -6.42 -1.84
N THR A 20 -5.19 -6.52 -0.64
CA THR A 20 -4.12 -7.50 -0.39
C THR A 20 -4.61 -8.95 -0.54
N LEU A 21 -5.93 -9.20 -0.38
CA LEU A 21 -6.51 -10.53 -0.52
C LEU A 21 -6.50 -11.04 -1.96
N SER A 22 -6.41 -10.17 -2.96
CA SER A 22 -6.34 -10.57 -4.37
C SER A 22 -5.09 -11.39 -4.70
N SER A 23 -4.04 -11.26 -3.89
CA SER A 23 -2.80 -12.02 -4.02
C SER A 23 -2.67 -13.18 -3.01
N HIS A 24 -3.69 -13.43 -2.17
CA HIS A 24 -3.62 -14.47 -1.16
C HIS A 24 -3.52 -15.88 -1.80
N GLU A 25 -2.53 -16.65 -1.34
CA GLU A 25 -2.22 -18.00 -1.86
C GLU A 25 -1.84 -18.05 -3.35
N LEU A 26 -1.60 -16.89 -3.98
CA LEU A 26 -1.13 -16.86 -5.36
C LEU A 26 0.27 -17.48 -5.45
N ARG A 27 0.43 -18.41 -6.41
CA ARG A 27 1.73 -18.95 -6.81
C ARG A 27 2.03 -18.53 -8.23
N PHE A 28 3.26 -18.13 -8.47
CA PHE A 28 3.73 -17.79 -9.82
C PHE A 28 5.23 -18.04 -9.96
N THR A 29 5.68 -18.19 -11.20
CA THR A 29 7.10 -18.35 -11.53
C THR A 29 7.61 -17.08 -12.18
N ASN A 30 8.77 -16.62 -11.74
CA ASN A 30 9.49 -15.52 -12.36
C ASN A 30 10.99 -15.85 -12.39
N LEU A 31 11.61 -15.82 -13.58
CA LEU A 31 13.04 -16.12 -13.77
C LEU A 31 13.46 -17.44 -13.09
N GLU A 32 12.71 -18.51 -13.33
CA GLU A 32 12.93 -19.87 -12.76
C GLU A 32 12.74 -19.98 -11.24
N GLU A 33 12.37 -18.91 -10.56
CA GLU A 33 12.05 -18.92 -9.13
C GLU A 33 10.53 -19.02 -8.91
N ILE A 34 10.12 -19.84 -7.93
CA ILE A 34 8.72 -20.00 -7.55
C ILE A 34 8.44 -19.08 -6.37
N TYR A 35 7.39 -18.27 -6.50
CA TYR A 35 6.91 -17.37 -5.45
C TYR A 35 5.54 -17.79 -4.94
N TYR A 36 5.35 -17.62 -3.63
CA TYR A 36 4.08 -17.83 -2.95
C TYR A 36 3.70 -16.60 -2.13
N CYS A 37 2.51 -16.07 -2.35
CA CYS A 37 2.00 -14.89 -1.66
C CYS A 37 1.22 -15.28 -0.40
N LYS A 38 1.62 -14.72 0.76
CA LYS A 38 0.95 -14.89 2.04
C LYS A 38 0.39 -13.56 2.52
N SER A 39 -0.93 -13.37 2.43
CA SER A 39 -1.56 -12.09 2.72
C SER A 39 -2.03 -11.97 4.16
N GLN A 40 -1.86 -10.77 4.72
CA GLN A 40 -2.29 -10.36 6.05
C GLN A 40 -3.16 -9.10 5.92
N LEU A 41 -4.45 -9.25 6.23
CA LEU A 41 -5.44 -8.19 6.11
C LEU A 41 -5.44 -7.27 7.32
N ILE A 42 -5.43 -5.96 7.06
CA ILE A 42 -5.72 -4.91 8.06
C ILE A 42 -6.92 -4.11 7.54
N MET A 43 -8.11 -4.59 7.86
CA MET A 43 -9.36 -4.03 7.34
C MET A 43 -9.48 -2.53 7.66
N GLY A 44 -9.73 -1.71 6.63
CA GLY A 44 -9.90 -0.27 6.76
C GLY A 44 -8.61 0.53 6.97
N CYS A 45 -7.44 -0.09 6.80
CA CYS A 45 -6.16 0.60 6.94
C CYS A 45 -5.96 1.62 5.81
N LYS A 46 -5.52 2.83 6.17
CA LYS A 46 -5.15 3.92 5.26
C LYS A 46 -3.67 4.25 5.43
N GLN A 47 -3.03 4.77 4.38
CA GLN A 47 -1.68 5.33 4.52
C GLN A 47 -1.66 6.48 5.54
N TRP A 48 -2.74 7.29 5.58
CA TRP A 48 -2.93 8.32 6.58
C TRP A 48 -2.87 7.79 8.02
N HIS A 49 -3.50 6.62 8.30
CA HIS A 49 -3.44 6.00 9.63
C HIS A 49 -2.03 5.63 10.05
N LEU A 50 -1.24 5.10 9.10
CA LEU A 50 0.13 4.67 9.35
C LEU A 50 1.10 5.85 9.43
N GLY A 51 0.86 6.91 8.64
CA GLY A 51 1.75 8.06 8.55
C GLY A 51 1.54 9.15 9.61
N ASN A 52 0.42 9.16 10.36
CA ASN A 52 0.22 10.17 11.40
C ASN A 52 0.96 9.82 12.70
N ASP A 53 1.21 10.78 13.58
CA ASP A 53 2.00 10.58 14.79
C ASP A 53 1.21 9.91 15.94
N ILE A 54 -0.11 9.84 15.82
CA ILE A 54 -0.99 9.32 16.87
C ILE A 54 -0.99 7.79 16.82
N LYS A 55 -0.84 7.16 17.98
CA LYS A 55 -1.06 5.71 18.13
C LYS A 55 -2.52 5.38 17.78
N ASN A 56 -2.71 4.37 16.96
CA ASN A 56 -4.03 3.91 16.57
C ASN A 56 -4.01 2.40 16.31
N ARG A 57 -5.21 1.79 16.26
CA ARG A 57 -5.35 0.35 16.09
C ARG A 57 -4.70 -0.21 14.81
N TYR A 58 -4.64 0.60 13.75
CA TYR A 58 -4.06 0.18 12.48
C TYR A 58 -2.54 0.08 12.55
N LYS A 59 -1.90 1.06 13.20
CA LYS A 59 -0.45 0.99 13.49
C LYS A 59 -0.10 -0.21 14.34
N LEU A 60 -0.84 -0.43 15.43
CA LEU A 60 -0.59 -1.57 16.32
C LEU A 60 -0.69 -2.90 15.56
N LYS A 61 -1.74 -3.05 14.73
CA LYS A 61 -1.91 -4.28 13.93
C LYS A 61 -0.86 -4.42 12.83
N PHE A 62 -0.47 -3.30 12.20
CA PHE A 62 0.59 -3.29 11.19
C PHE A 62 1.94 -3.68 11.80
N GLU A 63 2.31 -3.10 12.94
CA GLU A 63 3.53 -3.42 13.67
C GLU A 63 3.56 -4.87 14.12
N GLU A 64 2.46 -5.38 14.70
CA GLU A 64 2.32 -6.79 15.10
C GLU A 64 2.64 -7.73 13.93
N ILE A 65 1.99 -7.52 12.78
CA ILE A 65 2.21 -8.34 11.58
C ILE A 65 3.63 -8.18 11.06
N PHE A 66 4.11 -6.94 10.96
CA PHE A 66 5.39 -6.60 10.34
C PHE A 66 6.57 -7.21 11.11
N TYR A 67 6.51 -7.19 12.45
CA TYR A 67 7.55 -7.79 13.31
C TYR A 67 7.50 -9.32 13.37
N GLN A 68 6.37 -9.95 13.02
CA GLN A 68 6.28 -11.41 12.93
C GLN A 68 6.88 -11.98 11.64
N ILE A 69 7.10 -11.17 10.63
CA ILE A 69 7.72 -11.58 9.37
C ILE A 69 9.22 -11.84 9.59
N PRO A 70 9.78 -12.97 9.12
CA PRO A 70 11.21 -13.24 9.21
C PRO A 70 12.05 -12.13 8.58
N LYS A 71 13.13 -11.72 9.24
CA LYS A 71 14.02 -10.67 8.73
C LYS A 71 14.47 -10.95 7.29
N SER A 72 14.75 -9.89 6.55
CA SER A 72 15.20 -9.94 5.16
C SER A 72 14.21 -10.61 4.19
N SER A 73 12.92 -10.63 4.55
CA SER A 73 11.86 -11.15 3.69
C SER A 73 11.44 -10.16 2.62
N LEU A 74 10.77 -10.67 1.58
CA LEU A 74 10.09 -9.88 0.57
C LEU A 74 8.70 -9.49 1.08
N VAL A 75 8.41 -8.19 1.18
CA VAL A 75 7.15 -7.67 1.73
C VAL A 75 6.48 -6.73 0.73
N LEU A 76 5.27 -7.09 0.32
CA LEU A 76 4.40 -6.28 -0.53
C LEU A 76 3.41 -5.50 0.35
N LEU A 77 3.39 -4.18 0.22
CA LEU A 77 2.47 -3.30 0.94
C LEU A 77 1.36 -2.81 0.00
N SER A 78 0.12 -3.21 0.30
CA SER A 78 -1.09 -2.88 -0.46
C SER A 78 -2.02 -2.00 0.38
N VAL A 79 -1.65 -0.71 0.52
CA VAL A 79 -2.39 0.29 1.32
C VAL A 79 -2.52 1.57 0.51
N GLY A 80 -3.71 2.18 0.48
CA GLY A 80 -3.90 3.49 -0.15
C GLY A 80 -5.20 3.64 -0.96
N GLU A 81 -5.88 2.55 -1.31
CA GLU A 81 -7.15 2.65 -2.04
C GLU A 81 -8.19 3.42 -1.23
N ILE A 82 -8.31 3.14 0.06
CA ILE A 82 -9.28 3.82 0.95
C ILE A 82 -8.92 5.31 1.13
N ASP A 83 -7.64 5.68 1.06
CA ASP A 83 -7.23 7.09 1.05
C ASP A 83 -7.76 7.85 -0.18
N CYS A 84 -8.04 7.14 -1.28
CA CYS A 84 -8.47 7.70 -2.57
C CYS A 84 -9.96 7.52 -2.87
N ARG A 85 -10.78 6.98 -1.95
CA ARG A 85 -12.23 6.79 -2.21
C ARG A 85 -12.98 8.10 -2.36
N ILE A 86 -14.11 8.06 -3.10
CA ILE A 86 -14.93 9.25 -3.41
C ILE A 86 -15.43 9.93 -2.14
N ASP A 87 -15.88 9.16 -1.15
CA ASP A 87 -16.55 9.65 0.05
C ASP A 87 -15.66 9.59 1.30
N GLU A 88 -14.37 9.24 1.10
CA GLU A 88 -13.43 9.08 2.19
C GLU A 88 -12.06 9.72 1.89
N GLY A 89 -11.17 9.68 2.87
CA GLY A 89 -9.76 10.03 2.69
C GLY A 89 -9.55 11.44 2.13
N ILE A 90 -8.74 11.53 1.09
CA ILE A 90 -8.33 12.78 0.44
C ILE A 90 -9.52 13.58 -0.10
N MET A 91 -10.45 12.90 -0.79
CA MET A 91 -11.61 13.55 -1.38
C MET A 91 -12.48 14.23 -0.32
N ARG A 92 -12.76 13.54 0.79
CA ARG A 92 -13.53 14.10 1.91
C ARG A 92 -12.84 15.28 2.56
N VAL A 93 -11.51 15.26 2.68
CA VAL A 93 -10.76 16.40 3.25
C VAL A 93 -10.88 17.63 2.36
N ILE A 94 -10.75 17.46 1.04
CA ILE A 94 -10.87 18.57 0.08
C ILE A 94 -12.28 19.16 0.08
N ASP A 95 -13.32 18.32 0.14
CA ASP A 95 -14.70 18.78 0.20
C ASP A 95 -15.00 19.63 1.46
N ASN A 96 -14.45 19.21 2.60
CA ASN A 96 -14.68 19.89 3.89
C ASN A 96 -13.71 21.06 4.14
N SER A 97 -12.64 21.17 3.36
CA SER A 97 -11.59 22.16 3.58
C SER A 97 -11.04 22.69 2.25
N PRO A 98 -11.78 23.56 1.53
CA PRO A 98 -11.42 24.03 0.19
C PRO A 98 -10.07 24.77 0.10
N LYS A 99 -9.55 25.25 1.23
CA LYS A 99 -8.22 25.92 1.29
C LYS A 99 -7.05 24.94 1.25
N VAL A 100 -7.30 23.63 1.48
CA VAL A 100 -6.25 22.62 1.47
C VAL A 100 -5.87 22.30 0.02
N LYS A 101 -4.59 22.42 -0.30
CA LYS A 101 -4.08 22.09 -1.63
C LYS A 101 -3.94 20.58 -1.79
N LEU A 102 -4.62 20.02 -2.77
CA LEU A 102 -4.66 18.58 -3.06
C LEU A 102 -3.25 17.94 -3.11
N ASN A 103 -2.35 18.53 -3.90
CA ASN A 103 -1.00 17.98 -4.07
C ASN A 103 -0.20 17.96 -2.77
N GLU A 104 -0.31 18.99 -1.94
CA GLU A 104 0.38 19.08 -0.66
C GLU A 104 -0.15 18.03 0.33
N LEU A 105 -1.47 17.84 0.38
CA LEU A 105 -2.10 16.83 1.23
C LEU A 105 -1.67 15.42 0.85
N ILE A 106 -1.69 15.09 -0.44
CA ILE A 106 -1.27 13.78 -0.94
C ILE A 106 0.22 13.56 -0.66
N LEU A 107 1.08 14.52 -1.00
CA LEU A 107 2.52 14.42 -0.78
C LEU A 107 2.84 14.19 0.70
N LYS A 108 2.18 14.92 1.60
CA LYS A 108 2.34 14.76 3.05
C LYS A 108 1.93 13.36 3.50
N THR A 109 0.76 12.88 3.06
CA THR A 109 0.23 11.56 3.42
C THR A 109 1.20 10.45 3.00
N VAL A 110 1.62 10.46 1.74
CA VAL A 110 2.56 9.48 1.17
C VAL A 110 3.93 9.54 1.84
N THR A 111 4.47 10.75 2.03
CA THR A 111 5.79 10.92 2.66
C THR A 111 5.81 10.40 4.09
N ASN A 112 4.79 10.71 4.87
CA ASN A 112 4.69 10.25 6.25
C ASN A 112 4.55 8.73 6.33
N TYR A 113 3.72 8.13 5.45
CA TYR A 113 3.59 6.68 5.36
C TYR A 113 4.92 5.99 5.02
N ILE A 114 5.62 6.46 3.99
CA ILE A 114 6.90 5.88 3.59
C ILE A 114 7.96 6.03 4.68
N ASN A 115 8.03 7.20 5.34
CA ASN A 115 8.94 7.40 6.47
C ASN A 115 8.65 6.45 7.62
N TYR A 116 7.37 6.18 7.90
CA TYR A 116 6.97 5.21 8.92
C TYR A 116 7.42 3.79 8.57
N VAL A 117 7.19 3.34 7.34
CA VAL A 117 7.65 2.03 6.87
C VAL A 117 9.17 1.90 6.96
N ILE A 118 9.92 2.91 6.51
CA ILE A 118 11.39 2.93 6.61
C ILE A 118 11.85 2.81 8.05
N LYS A 119 11.21 3.55 8.97
CA LYS A 119 11.54 3.51 10.39
C LYS A 119 11.40 2.10 10.96
N LEU A 120 10.29 1.42 10.67
CA LEU A 120 10.05 0.05 11.13
C LEU A 120 11.03 -0.95 10.50
N ASN A 121 11.38 -0.74 9.23
CA ASN A 121 12.22 -1.67 8.50
C ASN A 121 13.71 -1.62 8.85
N ARG A 122 14.17 -0.64 9.63
CA ARG A 122 15.60 -0.44 9.95
C ARG A 122 16.28 -1.67 10.55
N GLU A 123 15.56 -2.41 11.40
CA GLU A 123 16.09 -3.58 12.11
C GLU A 123 15.73 -4.92 11.45
N LEU A 124 14.81 -4.87 10.48
CA LEU A 124 14.25 -6.05 9.83
C LEU A 124 14.86 -6.34 8.46
N ASN A 125 15.33 -5.29 7.77
CA ASN A 125 15.95 -5.36 6.44
C ASN A 125 15.07 -6.09 5.39
N HIS A 126 13.75 -5.93 5.45
CA HIS A 126 12.88 -6.45 4.42
C HIS A 126 13.11 -5.74 3.08
N ILE A 127 12.94 -6.48 1.99
CA ILE A 127 12.82 -5.90 0.66
C ILE A 127 11.37 -5.46 0.50
N ILE A 128 11.14 -4.16 0.52
CA ILE A 128 9.79 -3.59 0.48
C ILE A 128 9.36 -3.31 -0.96
N ILE A 129 8.19 -3.82 -1.34
CA ILE A 129 7.49 -3.49 -2.58
C ILE A 129 6.23 -2.72 -2.20
N ILE A 130 6.03 -1.53 -2.77
CA ILE A 130 4.81 -0.74 -2.56
C ILE A 130 3.92 -0.87 -3.79
N GLN A 131 2.73 -1.39 -3.58
CA GLN A 131 1.70 -1.45 -4.61
C GLN A 131 1.09 -0.05 -4.83
N GLY A 132 0.95 0.35 -6.08
CA GLY A 132 0.18 1.55 -6.43
C GLY A 132 -1.31 1.36 -6.14
N VAL A 133 -2.00 2.47 -5.91
CA VAL A 133 -3.46 2.47 -5.73
C VAL A 133 -4.12 1.98 -7.01
N PRO A 134 -4.95 0.92 -6.95
CA PRO A 134 -5.63 0.39 -8.12
C PRO A 134 -6.72 1.34 -8.62
N CYS A 135 -7.17 1.12 -9.85
CA CYS A 135 -8.36 1.77 -10.36
C CYS A 135 -9.59 1.28 -9.56
N PRO A 136 -10.39 2.18 -8.97
CA PRO A 136 -11.54 1.78 -8.19
C PRO A 136 -12.66 1.22 -9.08
N ASN A 137 -13.41 0.27 -8.53
CA ASN A 137 -14.65 -0.17 -9.14
C ASN A 137 -15.75 0.86 -8.84
N ILE A 138 -16.05 1.74 -9.81
CA ILE A 138 -16.99 2.83 -9.63
C ILE A 138 -18.35 2.46 -10.21
N ASN A 139 -19.40 2.59 -9.42
CA ASN A 139 -20.76 2.56 -9.95
C ASN A 139 -21.10 3.92 -10.56
N PHE A 140 -21.03 4.01 -11.90
CA PHE A 140 -21.31 5.23 -12.67
C PHE A 140 -22.74 5.77 -12.49
N LYS A 141 -23.68 4.95 -12.01
CA LYS A 141 -25.05 5.39 -11.71
C LYS A 141 -25.13 6.28 -10.48
N ASN A 142 -24.18 6.15 -9.54
CA ASN A 142 -24.21 6.84 -8.25
C ASN A 142 -23.36 8.10 -8.22
N HIS A 143 -22.52 8.36 -9.24
CA HIS A 143 -21.60 9.48 -9.25
C HIS A 143 -21.61 10.21 -10.60
N ASN A 144 -21.54 11.54 -10.56
CA ASN A 144 -21.40 12.31 -11.78
C ASN A 144 -19.99 12.22 -12.38
N LEU A 145 -19.88 12.48 -13.67
CA LEU A 145 -18.63 12.38 -14.43
C LEU A 145 -17.52 13.31 -13.87
N ALA A 146 -17.88 14.48 -13.38
CA ALA A 146 -16.91 15.42 -12.81
C ALA A 146 -16.25 14.82 -11.56
N ARG A 147 -17.04 14.19 -10.69
CA ARG A 147 -16.52 13.53 -9.47
C ARG A 147 -15.62 12.34 -9.79
N ILE A 148 -15.98 11.57 -10.80
CA ILE A 148 -15.16 10.43 -11.27
C ILE A 148 -13.83 10.93 -11.85
N ARG A 149 -13.85 12.01 -12.65
CA ARG A 149 -12.61 12.62 -13.16
C ARG A 149 -11.72 13.12 -12.03
N GLN A 150 -12.29 13.77 -11.03
CA GLN A 150 -11.57 14.24 -9.84
C GLN A 150 -10.91 13.08 -9.10
N LEU A 151 -11.63 11.97 -8.88
CA LEU A 151 -11.07 10.76 -8.27
C LEU A 151 -9.91 10.18 -9.09
N SER A 152 -10.07 10.09 -10.40
CA SER A 152 -9.01 9.62 -11.31
C SER A 152 -7.75 10.48 -11.19
N GLU A 153 -7.90 11.79 -11.08
CA GLU A 153 -6.78 12.72 -10.89
C GLU A 153 -6.11 12.53 -9.52
N VAL A 154 -6.89 12.36 -8.46
CA VAL A 154 -6.37 12.05 -7.11
C VAL A 154 -5.51 10.78 -7.15
N ILE A 155 -5.98 9.70 -7.78
CA ILE A 155 -5.24 8.44 -7.88
C ILE A 155 -3.94 8.61 -8.68
N LYS A 156 -3.98 9.33 -9.79
CA LYS A 156 -2.79 9.62 -10.60
C LYS A 156 -1.73 10.37 -9.79
N ILE A 157 -2.14 11.42 -9.07
CA ILE A 157 -1.25 12.22 -8.23
C ILE A 157 -0.71 11.35 -7.08
N PHE A 158 -1.55 10.53 -6.46
CA PHE A 158 -1.17 9.65 -5.38
C PHE A 158 -0.11 8.64 -5.83
N ASN A 159 -0.34 7.94 -6.93
CA ASN A 159 0.59 6.97 -7.50
C ASN A 159 1.91 7.60 -7.97
N ARG A 160 1.86 8.82 -8.54
CA ARG A 160 3.06 9.57 -8.88
C ARG A 160 3.89 9.86 -7.63
N ASN A 161 3.27 10.38 -6.56
CA ASN A 161 3.96 10.66 -5.30
C ASN A 161 4.53 9.39 -4.66
N LEU A 162 3.78 8.27 -4.65
CA LEU A 162 4.31 6.98 -4.17
C LEU A 162 5.60 6.61 -4.89
N ARG A 163 5.60 6.69 -6.22
CA ARG A 163 6.78 6.36 -7.05
C ARG A 163 7.96 7.30 -6.77
N GLU A 164 7.71 8.61 -6.72
CA GLU A 164 8.76 9.62 -6.56
C GLU A 164 9.37 9.56 -5.16
N VAL A 165 8.54 9.47 -4.11
CA VAL A 165 9.02 9.41 -2.73
C VAL A 165 9.74 8.11 -2.45
N SER A 166 9.24 6.95 -2.94
CA SER A 166 9.91 5.65 -2.79
C SER A 166 11.28 5.66 -3.45
N LYS A 167 11.39 6.14 -4.69
CA LYS A 167 12.69 6.28 -5.39
C LYS A 167 13.67 7.18 -4.63
N LYS A 168 13.21 8.35 -4.17
CA LYS A 168 14.03 9.31 -3.42
C LYS A 168 14.54 8.72 -2.09
N LYS A 169 13.77 7.86 -1.47
CA LYS A 169 14.09 7.22 -0.20
C LYS A 169 14.80 5.87 -0.35
N LYS A 170 15.03 5.42 -1.58
CA LYS A 170 15.68 4.14 -1.91
C LYS A 170 14.94 2.92 -1.32
N LEU A 171 13.62 2.97 -1.36
CA LEU A 171 12.72 1.87 -1.10
C LEU A 171 12.46 1.10 -2.38
#